data_19cac239aa0aed34d31bf8d368c23b2b
#
_entry.id   19cac239aa0aed34d31bf8d368c23b2b
#
_cell.length_a   1.000
_cell.length_b   1.000
_cell.length_c   1.000
_cell.angle_alpha   90.00
_cell.angle_beta   90.00
_cell.angle_gamma   90.00
#
_symmetry.space_group_name_H-M   'P 1'
#
loop_
_entity.id
_entity.type
_entity.pdbx_description
1 polymer ?
#
loop_
_entity_poly.entity_id
_entity_poly.type
_entity_poly.pdbx_seq_one_letter_code
_entity_poly.pdbx_strand_id
1 'polypeptide(L)'
;MRIERNGPVALLRMENGKANAISAALLERLDGLIEELGDARAAVITGQGTAFCAGLDLPALVDLDRTTMRGFIRRFEQVILRIFELPIPLIAAVNGHAVAGGCVLALQADVRIGADRDARIGLNETRIGIGLPGPVLETLRWQVPGSSLTPLALEGRLVSPREALQLGLFHDLVPEGDLLDRALKRAADLAALPPAGLRRVKESLRKPVAAAARANATTEGELWLDTWFSPDTQSRLRETVSRLKK
;
A
#
# COMPACT_ATOMS: atom_id res chain seq x y z
N MET A 1 2.72 6.00 -14.36
CA MET A 1 3.34 6.49 -13.11
C MET A 1 4.53 7.34 -13.46
N ARG A 2 4.66 8.53 -12.88
CA ARG A 2 5.78 9.44 -13.14
C ARG A 2 6.39 9.97 -11.83
N ILE A 3 7.65 10.44 -11.93
CA ILE A 3 8.35 11.15 -10.87
C ILE A 3 8.42 12.64 -11.24
N GLU A 4 8.05 13.47 -10.29
CA GLU A 4 8.24 14.92 -10.33
C GLU A 4 9.23 15.32 -9.23
N ARG A 5 10.07 16.32 -9.47
CA ARG A 5 11.01 16.83 -8.46
C ARG A 5 10.47 18.13 -7.86
N ASN A 6 10.48 18.18 -6.54
CA ASN A 6 10.17 19.39 -5.77
C ASN A 6 11.30 19.64 -4.78
N GLY A 7 12.38 20.26 -5.25
CA GLY A 7 13.61 20.40 -4.49
C GLY A 7 14.16 19.01 -4.07
N PRO A 8 14.41 18.78 -2.77
CA PRO A 8 14.91 17.50 -2.27
C PRO A 8 13.83 16.42 -2.16
N VAL A 9 12.59 16.70 -2.55
CA VAL A 9 11.45 15.77 -2.45
C VAL A 9 11.10 15.20 -3.82
N ALA A 10 10.98 13.88 -3.93
CA ALA A 10 10.43 13.20 -5.09
C ALA A 10 8.92 12.99 -4.92
N LEU A 11 8.11 13.43 -5.88
CA LEU A 11 6.68 13.15 -5.94
C LEU A 11 6.43 12.02 -6.93
N LEU A 12 5.94 10.90 -6.42
CA LEU A 12 5.58 9.70 -7.17
C LEU A 12 4.08 9.70 -7.42
N ARG A 13 3.66 9.94 -8.65
CA ARG A 13 2.24 9.97 -9.03
C ARG A 13 1.86 8.69 -9.78
N MET A 14 0.96 7.91 -9.17
CA MET A 14 0.38 6.73 -9.84
C MET A 14 -0.64 7.16 -10.88
N GLU A 15 -0.45 6.69 -12.11
CA GLU A 15 -1.28 6.96 -13.28
C GLU A 15 -1.52 5.64 -14.02
N ASN A 16 -2.20 4.71 -13.37
CA ASN A 16 -2.47 3.36 -13.91
C ASN A 16 -3.97 3.14 -14.08
N GLY A 17 -4.54 3.71 -15.14
CA GLY A 17 -5.98 3.66 -15.40
C GLY A 17 -6.79 4.44 -14.36
N LYS A 18 -8.09 4.19 -14.31
CA LYS A 18 -9.04 4.95 -13.46
C LYS A 18 -8.84 4.70 -11.96
N ALA A 19 -8.31 3.54 -11.57
CA ALA A 19 -8.30 3.08 -10.19
C ALA A 19 -6.90 2.77 -9.64
N ASN A 20 -5.84 2.99 -10.42
CA ASN A 20 -4.46 2.67 -10.05
C ASN A 20 -4.31 1.22 -9.53
N ALA A 21 -5.01 0.25 -10.17
CA ALA A 21 -4.97 -1.14 -9.75
C ALA A 21 -3.58 -1.77 -9.94
N ILE A 22 -3.19 -2.63 -9.00
CA ILE A 22 -1.86 -3.25 -8.95
C ILE A 22 -1.82 -4.41 -9.95
N SER A 23 -1.24 -4.15 -11.11
CA SER A 23 -0.87 -5.11 -12.13
C SER A 23 0.63 -5.43 -12.07
N ALA A 24 1.09 -6.43 -12.81
CA ALA A 24 2.51 -6.73 -12.96
C ALA A 24 3.30 -5.50 -13.45
N ALA A 25 2.76 -4.77 -14.42
CA ALA A 25 3.39 -3.55 -14.94
C ALA A 25 3.50 -2.44 -13.88
N LEU A 26 2.49 -2.28 -13.01
CA LEU A 26 2.60 -1.30 -11.92
C LEU A 26 3.63 -1.73 -10.88
N LEU A 27 3.75 -3.03 -10.57
CA LEU A 27 4.78 -3.53 -9.67
C LEU A 27 6.19 -3.30 -10.23
N GLU A 28 6.41 -3.58 -11.50
CA GLU A 28 7.69 -3.29 -12.16
C GLU A 28 8.01 -1.79 -12.11
N ARG A 29 7.02 -0.95 -12.37
CA ARG A 29 7.21 0.50 -12.34
C ARG A 29 7.49 1.02 -10.93
N LEU A 30 6.79 0.52 -9.89
CA LEU A 30 7.06 0.85 -8.49
C LEU A 30 8.48 0.46 -8.09
N ASP A 31 8.93 -0.71 -8.51
CA ASP A 31 10.28 -1.20 -8.22
C ASP A 31 11.36 -0.36 -8.93
N GLY A 32 11.16 -0.03 -10.20
CA GLY A 32 12.05 0.85 -10.95
C GLY A 32 12.13 2.28 -10.37
N LEU A 33 11.00 2.80 -9.85
CA LEU A 33 10.98 4.13 -9.22
C LEU A 33 11.88 4.23 -7.98
N ILE A 34 12.07 3.13 -7.25
CA ILE A 34 12.98 3.10 -6.11
C ILE A 34 14.40 3.44 -6.55
N GLU A 35 14.82 2.93 -7.71
CA GLU A 35 16.15 3.24 -8.28
C GLU A 35 16.22 4.69 -8.82
N GLU A 36 15.10 5.19 -9.37
CA GLU A 36 15.00 6.54 -9.91
C GLU A 36 14.93 7.65 -8.84
N LEU A 37 14.75 7.30 -7.56
CA LEU A 37 14.75 8.29 -6.45
C LEU A 37 16.08 9.05 -6.38
N GLY A 38 17.19 8.44 -6.75
CA GLY A 38 18.51 9.06 -6.84
C GLY A 38 18.91 9.78 -5.54
N ASP A 39 19.11 11.09 -5.63
CA ASP A 39 19.52 11.97 -4.54
C ASP A 39 18.36 12.56 -3.71
N ALA A 40 17.12 12.10 -3.94
CA ALA A 40 15.97 12.55 -3.16
C ALA A 40 16.19 12.27 -1.67
N ARG A 41 15.81 13.23 -0.84
CA ARG A 41 15.91 13.15 0.62
C ARG A 41 14.61 12.73 1.31
N ALA A 42 13.49 12.83 0.60
CA ALA A 42 12.19 12.30 0.97
C ALA A 42 11.36 12.04 -0.29
N ALA A 43 10.31 11.24 -0.15
CA ALA A 43 9.38 10.98 -1.24
C ALA A 43 7.92 11.13 -0.77
N VAL A 44 7.06 11.53 -1.70
CA VAL A 44 5.60 11.51 -1.56
C VAL A 44 5.05 10.57 -2.61
N ILE A 45 4.14 9.67 -2.25
CA ILE A 45 3.39 8.84 -3.20
C ILE A 45 1.92 9.21 -3.15
N THR A 46 1.30 9.40 -4.32
CA THR A 46 -0.13 9.71 -4.46
C THR A 46 -0.72 9.07 -5.71
N GLY A 47 -2.05 8.95 -5.76
CA GLY A 47 -2.77 8.52 -6.95
C GLY A 47 -3.23 9.69 -7.81
N GLN A 48 -3.59 9.39 -9.06
CA GLN A 48 -4.33 10.31 -9.93
C GLN A 48 -5.82 9.95 -9.93
N GLY A 49 -6.68 10.96 -10.01
CA GLY A 49 -8.13 10.79 -10.07
C GLY A 49 -8.75 10.53 -8.70
N THR A 50 -9.76 9.66 -8.64
CA THR A 50 -10.57 9.44 -7.43
C THR A 50 -10.05 8.33 -6.53
N ALA A 51 -9.02 7.60 -6.95
CA ALA A 51 -8.42 6.53 -6.17
C ALA A 51 -6.93 6.78 -5.92
N PHE A 52 -6.49 6.53 -4.70
CA PHE A 52 -5.08 6.30 -4.43
C PHE A 52 -4.66 4.99 -5.11
N CYS A 53 -5.28 3.88 -4.73
CA CYS A 53 -5.11 2.58 -5.37
C CYS A 53 -6.25 1.63 -4.93
N ALA A 54 -6.88 0.96 -5.87
CA ALA A 54 -8.01 0.06 -5.62
C ALA A 54 -7.61 -1.39 -5.29
N GLY A 55 -6.32 -1.67 -5.10
CA GLY A 55 -5.81 -3.01 -4.82
C GLY A 55 -5.41 -3.77 -6.09
N LEU A 56 -5.37 -5.09 -5.99
CA LEU A 56 -4.94 -5.95 -7.08
C LEU A 56 -5.86 -5.83 -8.31
N ASP A 57 -5.28 -5.88 -9.50
CA ASP A 57 -6.01 -5.90 -10.77
C ASP A 57 -6.71 -7.25 -10.97
N LEU A 58 -7.84 -7.43 -10.27
CA LEU A 58 -8.58 -8.70 -10.29
C LEU A 58 -8.94 -9.19 -11.70
N PRO A 59 -9.39 -8.33 -12.63
CA PRO A 59 -9.61 -8.73 -14.02
C PRO A 59 -8.42 -9.37 -14.70
N ALA A 60 -7.20 -8.91 -14.40
CA ALA A 60 -5.97 -9.44 -14.98
C ALA A 60 -5.46 -10.70 -14.25
N LEU A 61 -5.88 -10.91 -13.00
CA LEU A 61 -5.30 -11.93 -12.12
C LEU A 61 -6.19 -13.16 -11.89
N VAL A 62 -7.51 -13.02 -11.99
CA VAL A 62 -8.48 -14.08 -11.59
C VAL A 62 -8.34 -15.38 -12.37
N ASP A 63 -7.86 -15.30 -13.61
CA ASP A 63 -7.69 -16.46 -14.49
C ASP A 63 -6.26 -17.00 -14.56
N LEU A 64 -5.34 -16.45 -13.75
CA LEU A 64 -3.97 -16.97 -13.66
C LEU A 64 -3.96 -18.36 -13.00
N ASP A 65 -3.09 -19.24 -13.51
CA ASP A 65 -2.79 -20.49 -12.84
C ASP A 65 -1.99 -20.27 -11.54
N ARG A 66 -1.96 -21.32 -10.69
CA ARG A 66 -1.31 -21.24 -9.37
C ARG A 66 0.18 -20.88 -9.45
N THR A 67 0.89 -21.33 -10.48
CA THR A 67 2.33 -21.07 -10.64
C THR A 67 2.58 -19.61 -10.98
N THR A 68 1.82 -19.09 -11.94
CA THR A 68 1.89 -17.68 -12.36
C THR A 68 1.47 -16.75 -11.23
N MET A 69 0.38 -17.09 -10.50
CA MET A 69 -0.08 -16.31 -9.35
C MET A 69 0.92 -16.32 -8.19
N ARG A 70 1.61 -17.45 -7.95
CA ARG A 70 2.73 -17.52 -6.98
C ARG A 70 3.85 -16.54 -7.35
N GLY A 71 4.21 -16.46 -8.61
CA GLY A 71 5.20 -15.49 -9.10
C GLY A 71 4.76 -14.05 -8.85
N PHE A 72 3.49 -13.75 -9.16
CA PHE A 72 2.92 -12.42 -8.96
C PHE A 72 2.90 -12.01 -7.49
N ILE A 73 2.38 -12.85 -6.58
CA ILE A 73 2.27 -12.49 -5.16
C ILE A 73 3.65 -12.34 -4.51
N ARG A 74 4.61 -13.20 -4.85
CA ARG A 74 6.00 -13.04 -4.39
C ARG A 74 6.60 -11.71 -4.85
N ARG A 75 6.35 -11.32 -6.09
CA ARG A 75 6.80 -10.02 -6.60
C ARG A 75 6.15 -8.86 -5.87
N PHE A 76 4.85 -8.94 -5.62
CA PHE A 76 4.13 -7.96 -4.81
C PHE A 76 4.74 -7.81 -3.42
N GLU A 77 4.95 -8.92 -2.70
CA GLU A 77 5.57 -8.93 -1.38
C GLU A 77 6.98 -8.30 -1.37
N GLN A 78 7.79 -8.62 -2.37
CA GLN A 78 9.13 -8.04 -2.52
C GLN A 78 9.07 -6.52 -2.71
N VAL A 79 8.21 -6.04 -3.60
CA VAL A 79 8.08 -4.60 -3.90
C VAL A 79 7.58 -3.83 -2.69
N ILE A 80 6.54 -4.31 -1.99
CA ILE A 80 6.04 -3.63 -0.78
C ILE A 80 7.10 -3.57 0.33
N LEU A 81 7.88 -4.63 0.53
CA LEU A 81 8.97 -4.62 1.51
C LEU A 81 10.11 -3.67 1.10
N ARG A 82 10.47 -3.60 -0.17
CA ARG A 82 11.44 -2.60 -0.65
C ARG A 82 10.97 -1.17 -0.39
N ILE A 83 9.68 -0.89 -0.63
CA ILE A 83 9.08 0.42 -0.31
C ILE A 83 9.11 0.67 1.20
N PHE A 84 8.76 -0.32 2.01
CA PHE A 84 8.82 -0.23 3.46
C PHE A 84 10.24 0.10 3.97
N GLU A 85 11.26 -0.47 3.37
CA GLU A 85 12.66 -0.31 3.76
C GLU A 85 13.37 0.86 3.06
N LEU A 86 12.68 1.70 2.31
CA LEU A 86 13.29 2.87 1.69
C LEU A 86 14.14 3.66 2.71
N PRO A 87 15.39 4.01 2.37
CA PRO A 87 16.29 4.67 3.33
C PRO A 87 15.94 6.15 3.59
N ILE A 88 14.97 6.69 2.86
CA ILE A 88 14.45 8.06 2.98
C ILE A 88 13.00 8.03 3.48
N PRO A 89 12.50 9.12 4.09
CA PRO A 89 11.09 9.24 4.45
C PRO A 89 10.18 9.10 3.24
N LEU A 90 9.09 8.33 3.41
CA LEU A 90 8.02 8.20 2.44
C LEU A 90 6.70 8.67 3.06
N ILE A 91 6.01 9.59 2.37
CA ILE A 91 4.70 10.08 2.75
C ILE A 91 3.66 9.56 1.74
N ALA A 92 2.64 8.86 2.20
CA ALA A 92 1.48 8.55 1.38
C ALA A 92 0.45 9.69 1.47
N ALA A 93 0.23 10.39 0.37
CA ALA A 93 -0.85 11.33 0.18
C ALA A 93 -2.05 10.60 -0.43
N VAL A 94 -2.95 10.11 0.45
CA VAL A 94 -4.07 9.26 0.05
C VAL A 94 -5.23 10.11 -0.43
N ASN A 95 -5.26 10.33 -1.74
CA ASN A 95 -6.19 11.26 -2.41
C ASN A 95 -7.60 10.70 -2.63
N GLY A 96 -7.87 9.45 -2.25
CA GLY A 96 -9.17 8.81 -2.46
C GLY A 96 -9.16 7.35 -2.03
N HIS A 97 -9.91 6.50 -2.73
CA HIS A 97 -10.01 5.09 -2.38
C HIS A 97 -8.64 4.42 -2.24
N ALA A 98 -8.42 3.75 -1.10
CA ALA A 98 -7.25 2.92 -0.82
C ALA A 98 -7.72 1.58 -0.26
N VAL A 99 -7.96 0.60 -1.15
CA VAL A 99 -8.63 -0.65 -0.82
C VAL A 99 -7.69 -1.83 -1.04
N ALA A 100 -7.73 -2.82 -0.16
CA ALA A 100 -6.94 -4.04 -0.26
C ALA A 100 -5.44 -3.72 -0.48
N GLY A 101 -4.82 -4.24 -1.53
CA GLY A 101 -3.44 -3.91 -1.89
C GLY A 101 -3.13 -2.41 -1.96
N GLY A 102 -4.13 -1.54 -2.20
CA GLY A 102 -3.96 -0.10 -2.16
C GLY A 102 -3.77 0.44 -0.73
N CYS A 103 -4.51 -0.10 0.22
CA CYS A 103 -4.29 0.18 1.65
C CYS A 103 -2.93 -0.39 2.09
N VAL A 104 -2.57 -1.59 1.62
CA VAL A 104 -1.24 -2.18 1.85
C VAL A 104 -0.13 -1.25 1.38
N LEU A 105 -0.24 -0.69 0.17
CA LEU A 105 0.75 0.23 -0.37
C LEU A 105 0.87 1.49 0.50
N ALA A 106 -0.25 2.08 0.95
CA ALA A 106 -0.23 3.22 1.86
C ALA A 106 0.45 2.88 3.20
N LEU A 107 0.23 1.67 3.75
CA LEU A 107 0.84 1.20 4.99
C LEU A 107 2.38 1.10 4.93
N GLN A 108 2.99 1.06 3.74
CA GLN A 108 4.45 1.04 3.64
C GLN A 108 5.09 2.42 3.93
N ALA A 109 4.30 3.49 3.88
CA ALA A 109 4.79 4.85 4.15
C ALA A 109 5.05 5.11 5.64
N ASP A 110 5.98 6.05 5.92
CA ASP A 110 6.27 6.52 7.28
C ASP A 110 5.14 7.40 7.81
N VAL A 111 4.56 8.20 6.92
CA VAL A 111 3.42 9.07 7.22
C VAL A 111 2.32 8.85 6.18
N ARG A 112 1.09 8.77 6.63
CA ARG A 112 -0.10 8.65 5.79
C ARG A 112 -1.02 9.82 6.07
N ILE A 113 -1.31 10.62 5.04
CA ILE A 113 -2.21 11.77 5.10
C ILE A 113 -3.38 11.48 4.18
N GLY A 114 -4.60 11.51 4.70
CA GLY A 114 -5.81 11.27 3.94
C GLY A 114 -6.47 12.57 3.48
N ALA A 115 -7.13 12.54 2.33
CA ALA A 115 -8.09 13.56 1.92
C ALA A 115 -9.44 13.34 2.61
N ASP A 116 -10.02 14.39 3.22
CA ASP A 116 -11.38 14.36 3.78
C ASP A 116 -12.40 14.48 2.64
N ARG A 117 -12.74 13.33 2.08
CA ARG A 117 -13.69 13.17 0.96
C ARG A 117 -14.42 11.84 1.07
N ASP A 118 -15.43 11.61 0.23
CA ASP A 118 -16.06 10.28 0.14
C ASP A 118 -15.08 9.29 -0.49
N ALA A 119 -14.55 8.39 0.35
CA ALA A 119 -13.61 7.35 -0.04
C ALA A 119 -13.75 6.12 0.86
N ARG A 120 -13.24 4.98 0.38
CA ARG A 120 -13.19 3.71 1.11
C ARG A 120 -11.73 3.36 1.36
N ILE A 121 -11.40 3.12 2.62
CA ILE A 121 -10.04 2.83 3.09
C ILE A 121 -10.07 1.52 3.87
N GLY A 122 -9.15 0.58 3.59
CA GLY A 122 -9.03 -0.63 4.40
C GLY A 122 -8.70 -1.88 3.61
N LEU A 123 -8.68 -2.98 4.33
CA LEU A 123 -8.33 -4.33 3.87
C LEU A 123 -9.60 -5.17 3.84
N ASN A 124 -10.09 -5.52 2.67
CA ASN A 124 -11.36 -6.27 2.51
C ASN A 124 -11.15 -7.71 2.03
N GLU A 125 -9.93 -8.21 2.10
CA GLU A 125 -9.53 -9.52 1.62
C GLU A 125 -10.35 -10.63 2.27
N THR A 126 -10.55 -10.61 3.58
CA THR A 126 -11.35 -11.61 4.31
C THR A 126 -12.80 -11.68 3.85
N ARG A 127 -13.38 -10.55 3.41
CA ARG A 127 -14.77 -10.51 2.89
C ARG A 127 -14.93 -11.20 1.55
N ILE A 128 -13.86 -11.31 0.79
CA ILE A 128 -13.86 -12.03 -0.49
C ILE A 128 -13.19 -13.39 -0.38
N GLY A 129 -12.84 -13.82 0.84
CA GLY A 129 -12.30 -15.16 1.13
C GLY A 129 -10.80 -15.29 0.99
N ILE A 130 -10.06 -14.18 0.78
CA ILE A 130 -8.61 -14.19 0.63
C ILE A 130 -7.95 -13.89 1.99
N GLY A 131 -6.87 -14.60 2.30
CA GLY A 131 -5.99 -14.26 3.42
C GLY A 131 -5.17 -12.99 3.16
N LEU A 132 -4.43 -12.56 4.18
CA LEU A 132 -3.44 -11.49 4.04
C LEU A 132 -2.04 -12.12 3.97
N PRO A 133 -1.19 -11.73 2.99
CA PRO A 133 0.19 -12.22 2.93
C PRO A 133 0.98 -11.86 4.20
N GLY A 134 1.96 -12.70 4.57
CA GLY A 134 2.76 -12.50 5.77
C GLY A 134 3.39 -11.11 5.90
N PRO A 135 4.04 -10.58 4.85
CA PRO A 135 4.57 -9.21 4.88
C PRO A 135 3.51 -8.13 5.15
N VAL A 136 2.28 -8.33 4.66
CA VAL A 136 1.16 -7.40 4.92
C VAL A 136 0.75 -7.45 6.39
N LEU A 137 0.64 -8.64 6.96
CA LEU A 137 0.29 -8.81 8.37
C LEU A 137 1.34 -8.17 9.30
N GLU A 138 2.63 -8.37 9.03
CA GLU A 138 3.69 -7.81 9.85
C GLU A 138 3.72 -6.27 9.77
N THR A 139 3.59 -5.70 8.58
CA THR A 139 3.54 -4.23 8.44
C THR A 139 2.25 -3.65 9.04
N LEU A 140 1.11 -4.31 8.90
CA LEU A 140 -0.15 -3.88 9.52
C LEU A 140 -0.04 -3.83 11.06
N ARG A 141 0.45 -4.93 11.67
CA ARG A 141 0.65 -5.01 13.12
C ARG A 141 1.55 -3.91 13.67
N TRP A 142 2.53 -3.50 12.89
CA TRP A 142 3.47 -2.45 13.27
C TRP A 142 2.90 -1.05 13.06
N GLN A 143 2.01 -0.86 12.07
CA GLN A 143 1.54 0.45 11.63
C GLN A 143 0.27 0.94 12.33
N VAL A 144 -0.53 0.05 12.91
CA VAL A 144 -1.81 0.43 13.54
C VAL A 144 -1.88 -0.08 14.99
N PRO A 145 -2.71 0.56 15.85
CA PRO A 145 -2.98 0.05 17.19
C PRO A 145 -3.52 -1.38 17.16
N GLY A 146 -3.12 -2.22 18.13
CA GLY A 146 -3.58 -3.61 18.21
C GLY A 146 -5.12 -3.76 18.25
N SER A 147 -5.83 -2.81 18.87
CA SER A 147 -7.30 -2.75 18.89
C SER A 147 -7.92 -2.58 17.50
N SER A 148 -7.17 -2.06 16.53
CA SER A 148 -7.64 -1.84 15.17
C SER A 148 -7.48 -3.07 14.26
N LEU A 149 -6.76 -4.11 14.70
CA LEU A 149 -6.50 -5.31 13.88
C LEU A 149 -7.77 -6.09 13.60
N THR A 150 -8.67 -6.25 14.59
CA THR A 150 -9.94 -6.96 14.40
C THR A 150 -10.81 -6.32 13.33
N PRO A 151 -11.21 -5.03 13.44
CA PRO A 151 -12.05 -4.41 12.41
C PRO A 151 -11.38 -4.34 11.05
N LEU A 152 -10.06 -4.15 10.97
CA LEU A 152 -9.35 -3.99 9.70
C LEU A 152 -9.03 -5.32 9.01
N ALA A 153 -8.47 -6.29 9.74
CA ALA A 153 -7.99 -7.54 9.16
C ALA A 153 -9.00 -8.69 9.23
N LEU A 154 -9.63 -8.92 10.40
CA LEU A 154 -10.56 -10.04 10.55
C LEU A 154 -11.93 -9.75 9.96
N GLU A 155 -12.49 -8.57 10.24
CA GLU A 155 -13.79 -8.17 9.71
C GLU A 155 -13.71 -7.64 8.27
N GLY A 156 -12.51 -7.29 7.78
CA GLY A 156 -12.29 -6.76 6.44
C GLY A 156 -13.10 -5.49 6.17
N ARG A 157 -13.18 -4.58 7.16
CA ARG A 157 -14.00 -3.37 7.03
C ARG A 157 -13.34 -2.36 6.10
N LEU A 158 -14.17 -1.83 5.19
CA LEU A 158 -13.84 -0.60 4.48
C LEU A 158 -14.47 0.56 5.22
N VAL A 159 -13.64 1.49 5.67
CA VAL A 159 -14.00 2.60 6.53
C VAL A 159 -13.91 3.93 5.80
N SER A 160 -14.54 4.97 6.33
CA SER A 160 -14.37 6.34 5.86
C SER A 160 -12.99 6.90 6.20
N PRO A 161 -12.51 7.97 5.54
CA PRO A 161 -11.24 8.61 5.90
C PRO A 161 -11.18 9.08 7.35
N ARG A 162 -12.29 9.57 7.91
CA ARG A 162 -12.38 9.96 9.34
C ARG A 162 -12.21 8.78 10.28
N GLU A 163 -12.84 7.67 9.97
CA GLU A 163 -12.69 6.42 10.74
C GLU A 163 -11.30 5.82 10.54
N ALA A 164 -10.70 5.93 9.36
CA ALA A 164 -9.32 5.53 9.10
C ALA A 164 -8.31 6.30 9.97
N LEU A 165 -8.54 7.59 10.21
CA LEU A 165 -7.75 8.38 11.17
C LEU A 165 -7.91 7.85 12.60
N GLN A 166 -9.12 7.56 13.05
CA GLN A 166 -9.39 7.02 14.38
C GLN A 166 -8.76 5.64 14.61
N LEU A 167 -8.72 4.81 13.57
CA LEU A 167 -8.12 3.47 13.60
C LEU A 167 -6.60 3.46 13.37
N GLY A 168 -5.97 4.63 13.18
CA GLY A 168 -4.52 4.75 12.97
C GLY A 168 -4.03 4.37 11.57
N LEU A 169 -4.95 4.16 10.61
CA LEU A 169 -4.57 4.01 9.21
C LEU A 169 -4.02 5.33 8.63
N PHE A 170 -4.52 6.48 9.11
CA PHE A 170 -3.97 7.80 8.79
C PHE A 170 -3.36 8.45 10.03
N HIS A 171 -2.34 9.30 9.80
CA HIS A 171 -1.74 10.16 10.82
C HIS A 171 -2.34 11.57 10.80
N ASP A 172 -2.93 11.96 9.66
CA ASP A 172 -3.52 13.27 9.47
C ASP A 172 -4.65 13.17 8.42
N LEU A 173 -5.63 14.06 8.52
CA LEU A 173 -6.75 14.16 7.57
C LEU A 173 -6.96 15.64 7.25
N VAL A 174 -6.94 15.96 5.96
CA VAL A 174 -7.02 17.35 5.50
C VAL A 174 -8.06 17.51 4.38
N PRO A 175 -8.58 18.72 4.14
CA PRO A 175 -9.38 18.99 2.96
C PRO A 175 -8.69 18.48 1.68
N GLU A 176 -9.48 17.97 0.72
CA GLU A 176 -8.93 17.37 -0.51
C GLU A 176 -7.97 18.31 -1.25
N GLY A 177 -8.31 19.60 -1.33
CA GLY A 177 -7.47 20.62 -1.99
C GLY A 177 -6.12 20.87 -1.33
N ASP A 178 -5.99 20.56 -0.03
CA ASP A 178 -4.79 20.83 0.76
C ASP A 178 -3.86 19.61 0.84
N LEU A 179 -4.30 18.45 0.36
CA LEU A 179 -3.61 17.16 0.57
C LEU A 179 -2.18 17.17 0.07
N LEU A 180 -1.99 17.58 -1.18
CA LEU A 180 -0.67 17.49 -1.81
C LEU A 180 0.32 18.47 -1.17
N ASP A 181 -0.10 19.69 -0.90
CA ASP A 181 0.72 20.72 -0.25
C ASP A 181 1.11 20.28 1.17
N ARG A 182 0.17 19.70 1.92
CA ARG A 182 0.42 19.15 3.25
C ARG A 182 1.43 18.02 3.23
N ALA A 183 1.31 17.10 2.26
CA ALA A 183 2.22 15.98 2.10
C ALA A 183 3.62 16.43 1.67
N LEU A 184 3.73 17.35 0.71
CA LEU A 184 5.00 17.93 0.27
C LEU A 184 5.69 18.70 1.39
N LYS A 185 4.93 19.50 2.15
CA LYS A 185 5.48 20.20 3.32
C LYS A 185 6.03 19.20 4.34
N ARG A 186 5.26 18.15 4.67
CA ARG A 186 5.71 17.12 5.62
C ARG A 186 6.96 16.40 5.14
N ALA A 187 7.04 16.10 3.84
CA ALA A 187 8.23 15.51 3.22
C ALA A 187 9.44 16.46 3.29
N ALA A 188 9.26 17.74 3.01
CA ALA A 188 10.31 18.73 3.08
C ALA A 188 10.83 18.91 4.52
N ASP A 189 9.95 18.96 5.51
CA ASP A 189 10.31 19.04 6.93
C ASP A 189 11.21 17.85 7.34
N LEU A 190 10.87 16.62 6.89
CA LEU A 190 11.69 15.44 7.14
C LEU A 190 12.99 15.42 6.33
N ALA A 191 12.95 15.89 5.08
CA ALA A 191 14.14 16.02 4.24
C ALA A 191 15.16 17.03 4.78
N ALA A 192 14.74 18.01 5.59
CA ALA A 192 15.61 18.98 6.23
C ALA A 192 16.43 18.39 7.40
N LEU A 193 16.00 17.25 7.97
CA LEU A 193 16.72 16.60 9.06
C LEU A 193 18.07 16.02 8.61
N PRO A 194 19.07 15.89 9.50
CA PRO A 194 20.34 15.24 9.19
C PRO A 194 20.14 13.81 8.66
N PRO A 195 20.54 13.50 7.40
CA PRO A 195 20.13 12.27 6.72
C PRO A 195 20.70 11.00 7.36
N ALA A 196 21.91 11.06 7.91
CA ALA A 196 22.55 9.89 8.51
C ALA A 196 21.79 9.40 9.76
N GLY A 197 21.42 10.33 10.64
CA GLY A 197 20.65 10.01 11.85
C GLY A 197 19.26 9.50 11.53
N LEU A 198 18.54 10.20 10.64
CA LEU A 198 17.20 9.81 10.21
C LEU A 198 17.19 8.41 9.58
N ARG A 199 18.10 8.14 8.63
CA ARG A 199 18.25 6.82 8.02
C ARG A 199 18.49 5.74 9.07
N ARG A 200 19.44 5.97 9.98
CA ARG A 200 19.79 4.98 11.01
C ARG A 200 18.61 4.65 11.91
N VAL A 201 17.84 5.65 12.34
CA VAL A 201 16.64 5.44 13.16
C VAL A 201 15.60 4.65 12.40
N LYS A 202 15.29 5.05 11.15
CA LYS A 202 14.31 4.35 10.30
C LYS A 202 14.71 2.89 10.08
N GLU A 203 15.97 2.62 9.71
CA GLU A 203 16.48 1.26 9.55
C GLU A 203 16.32 0.43 10.81
N SER A 204 16.68 0.98 11.97
CA SER A 204 16.59 0.29 13.25
C SER A 204 15.16 -0.05 13.65
N LEU A 205 14.20 0.84 13.36
CA LEU A 205 12.78 0.62 13.62
C LEU A 205 12.17 -0.43 12.67
N ARG A 206 12.54 -0.43 11.38
CA ARG A 206 11.91 -1.26 10.36
C ARG A 206 12.55 -2.62 10.15
N LYS A 207 13.85 -2.76 10.45
CA LYS A 207 14.60 -4.01 10.26
C LYS A 207 13.97 -5.23 10.94
N PRO A 208 13.52 -5.18 12.21
CA PRO A 208 12.89 -6.35 12.86
C PRO A 208 11.61 -6.79 12.15
N VAL A 209 10.77 -5.83 11.75
CA VAL A 209 9.51 -6.08 11.03
C VAL A 209 9.78 -6.72 9.67
N ALA A 210 10.71 -6.15 8.91
CA ALA A 210 11.08 -6.68 7.60
C ALA A 210 11.71 -8.07 7.69
N ALA A 211 12.48 -8.35 8.75
CA ALA A 211 13.06 -9.68 9.00
C ALA A 211 11.96 -10.72 9.29
N ALA A 212 11.00 -10.39 10.16
CA ALA A 212 9.84 -11.24 10.44
C ALA A 212 9.00 -11.50 9.18
N ALA A 213 8.74 -10.45 8.39
CA ALA A 213 8.02 -10.56 7.13
C ALA A 213 8.69 -11.53 6.14
N ARG A 214 10.02 -11.44 5.99
CA ARG A 214 10.78 -12.35 5.10
C ARG A 214 10.82 -13.78 5.61
N ALA A 215 10.96 -13.98 6.91
CA ALA A 215 11.01 -15.31 7.50
C ALA A 215 9.73 -16.12 7.22
N ASN A 216 8.58 -15.44 7.19
CA ASN A 216 7.27 -16.06 7.01
C ASN A 216 6.78 -16.06 5.55
N ALA A 217 7.42 -15.29 4.65
CA ALA A 217 6.91 -15.03 3.30
C ALA A 217 6.59 -16.31 2.50
N THR A 218 7.45 -17.34 2.55
CA THR A 218 7.22 -18.56 1.79
C THR A 218 6.03 -19.35 2.31
N THR A 219 5.94 -19.57 3.62
CA THR A 219 4.86 -20.35 4.24
C THR A 219 3.53 -19.62 4.10
N GLU A 220 3.49 -18.34 4.47
CA GLU A 220 2.28 -17.51 4.37
C GLU A 220 1.84 -17.30 2.92
N GLY A 221 2.78 -17.22 1.97
CA GLY A 221 2.48 -17.12 0.55
C GLY A 221 1.78 -18.37 -0.01
N GLU A 222 2.15 -19.58 0.42
CA GLU A 222 1.44 -20.80 0.02
C GLU A 222 0.05 -20.87 0.67
N LEU A 223 -0.09 -20.54 1.95
CA LEU A 223 -1.39 -20.45 2.63
C LEU A 223 -2.29 -19.40 1.97
N TRP A 224 -1.74 -18.28 1.56
CA TRP A 224 -2.48 -17.27 0.80
C TRP A 224 -2.98 -17.83 -0.53
N LEU A 225 -2.15 -18.56 -1.29
CA LEU A 225 -2.54 -19.21 -2.53
C LEU A 225 -3.65 -20.26 -2.31
N ASP A 226 -3.63 -20.99 -1.19
CA ASP A 226 -4.70 -21.93 -0.85
C ASP A 226 -6.05 -21.22 -0.68
N THR A 227 -6.05 -20.04 -0.03
CA THR A 227 -7.26 -19.23 0.07
C THR A 227 -7.70 -18.66 -1.28
N TRP A 228 -6.77 -18.14 -2.10
CA TRP A 228 -7.07 -17.60 -3.43
C TRP A 228 -7.71 -18.63 -4.35
N PHE A 229 -7.18 -19.86 -4.38
CA PHE A 229 -7.67 -20.93 -5.26
C PHE A 229 -8.79 -21.78 -4.65
N SER A 230 -9.29 -21.44 -3.47
CA SER A 230 -10.46 -22.15 -2.92
C SER A 230 -11.71 -21.90 -3.80
N PRO A 231 -12.61 -22.88 -3.97
CA PRO A 231 -13.78 -22.73 -4.83
C PRO A 231 -14.68 -21.56 -4.47
N ASP A 232 -14.88 -21.31 -3.17
CA ASP A 232 -15.70 -20.20 -2.68
C ASP A 232 -15.08 -18.85 -3.03
N THR A 233 -13.77 -18.68 -2.78
CA THR A 233 -13.02 -17.46 -3.13
C THR A 233 -13.05 -17.22 -4.64
N GLN A 234 -12.80 -18.23 -5.46
CA GLN A 234 -12.83 -18.09 -6.92
C GLN A 234 -14.21 -17.66 -7.43
N SER A 235 -15.28 -18.16 -6.84
CA SER A 235 -16.66 -17.73 -7.15
C SER A 235 -16.85 -16.22 -6.84
N ARG A 236 -16.45 -15.78 -5.64
CA ARG A 236 -16.55 -14.37 -5.20
C ARG A 236 -15.68 -13.42 -6.05
N LEU A 237 -14.49 -13.86 -6.42
CA LEU A 237 -13.60 -13.09 -7.29
C LEU A 237 -14.23 -12.87 -8.67
N ARG A 238 -14.77 -13.93 -9.30
CA ARG A 238 -15.44 -13.83 -10.60
C ARG A 238 -16.68 -12.94 -10.54
N GLU A 239 -17.45 -13.02 -9.47
CA GLU A 239 -18.59 -12.13 -9.24
C GLU A 239 -18.12 -10.66 -9.13
N THR A 240 -17.06 -10.41 -8.36
CA THR A 240 -16.46 -9.07 -8.22
C THR A 240 -15.99 -8.55 -9.58
N VAL A 241 -15.25 -9.34 -10.34
CA VAL A 241 -14.79 -8.97 -11.70
C VAL A 241 -15.96 -8.66 -12.62
N SER A 242 -17.06 -9.42 -12.55
CA SER A 242 -18.25 -9.19 -13.37
C SER A 242 -18.92 -7.84 -13.09
N ARG A 243 -18.86 -7.39 -11.83
CA ARG A 243 -19.37 -6.05 -11.42
C ARG A 243 -18.46 -4.91 -11.88
N LEU A 244 -17.15 -5.12 -11.93
CA LEU A 244 -16.18 -4.11 -12.37
C LEU A 244 -16.20 -3.84 -13.88
N LYS A 245 -16.73 -4.79 -14.67
CA LYS A 245 -16.86 -4.67 -16.14
C LYS A 245 -18.14 -3.95 -16.58
N LYS A 246 -19.08 -3.70 -15.68
CA LYS A 246 -20.31 -2.93 -15.91
C LYS A 246 -20.09 -1.45 -15.59
#